data_da0d4c420fe1d974471237447bdbb96d
#
_entry.id   da0d4c420fe1d974471237447bdbb96d
#
_cell.length_a   1.000
_cell.length_b   1.000
_cell.length_c   1.000
_cell.angle_alpha   90.00
_cell.angle_beta   90.00
_cell.angle_gamma   90.00
#
_symmetry.space_group_name_H-M   'P 1'
#
loop_
_entity.id
_entity.type
_entity.pdbx_description
1 polymer ?
#
loop_
_entity_poly.entity_id
_entity_poly.type
_entity_poly.pdbx_seq_one_letter_code
_entity_poly.pdbx_strand_id
1 'polypeptide(L)'
;MKILLLAGDRVGSYSLMNWLCDELNLVLYDNEDEKTIDKDNIIHKVSKNNYDLNFYDKVIILYRENTMDQAISNVYANYIKKWHHSEDNLDGFYELDLKFMIDNEKDILNYKEVYDKHNDILKNLNLGVKLTYENIFIENSGQEIIEKYLNFKAVKSLHNHKNKLRKDNITYFFYNYILNKTNKEKEDLIKTIKELRKKEIINNSTHR
;
A
#
# COMPACT_ATOMS: atom_id res chain seq x y z
N MET A 1 13.18 3.66 -22.89
CA MET A 1 13.55 3.98 -21.48
C MET A 1 13.19 2.80 -20.60
N LYS A 2 14.15 2.30 -19.84
CA LYS A 2 13.99 1.18 -18.91
C LYS A 2 14.01 1.71 -17.47
N ILE A 3 12.91 1.59 -16.76
CA ILE A 3 12.77 2.06 -15.37
C ILE A 3 12.75 0.87 -14.43
N LEU A 4 13.63 0.85 -13.44
CA LEU A 4 13.56 -0.06 -12.31
C LEU A 4 12.75 0.59 -11.18
N LEU A 5 11.73 -0.10 -10.69
CA LEU A 5 10.98 0.27 -9.49
C LEU A 5 11.31 -0.71 -8.35
N LEU A 6 12.12 -0.28 -7.40
CA LEU A 6 12.39 -1.02 -6.16
C LEU A 6 11.29 -0.72 -5.17
N ALA A 7 10.44 -1.70 -4.89
CA ALA A 7 9.27 -1.50 -4.04
C ALA A 7 8.86 -2.80 -3.35
N GLY A 8 8.53 -2.68 -2.08
CA GLY A 8 7.86 -3.76 -1.34
C GLY A 8 6.38 -3.87 -1.69
N ASP A 9 5.68 -4.75 -0.97
CA ASP A 9 4.24 -4.88 -1.09
C ASP A 9 3.50 -3.74 -0.36
N ARG A 10 2.28 -3.42 -0.82
CA ARG A 10 1.36 -2.45 -0.18
C ARG A 10 1.89 -1.01 -0.04
N VAL A 11 2.81 -0.62 -0.90
CA VAL A 11 3.37 0.75 -0.99
C VAL A 11 2.77 1.58 -2.13
N GLY A 12 1.72 1.08 -2.80
CA GLY A 12 1.07 1.78 -3.92
C GLY A 12 1.81 1.67 -5.26
N SER A 13 2.72 0.71 -5.39
CA SER A 13 3.56 0.51 -6.59
C SER A 13 2.74 0.33 -7.87
N TYR A 14 1.62 -0.41 -7.81
CA TYR A 14 0.76 -0.61 -8.99
C TYR A 14 0.10 0.67 -9.48
N SER A 15 -0.38 1.52 -8.57
CA SER A 15 -0.94 2.83 -8.97
C SER A 15 0.10 3.70 -9.64
N LEU A 16 1.33 3.73 -9.10
CA LEU A 16 2.43 4.44 -9.71
C LEU A 16 2.82 3.86 -11.07
N MET A 17 2.94 2.53 -11.18
CA MET A 17 3.30 1.87 -12.42
C MET A 17 2.26 2.10 -13.52
N ASN A 18 0.98 1.92 -13.22
CA ASN A 18 -0.10 2.15 -14.19
C ASN A 18 -0.11 3.59 -14.67
N TRP A 19 0.06 4.56 -13.77
CA TRP A 19 0.16 5.96 -14.16
C TRP A 19 1.37 6.22 -15.08
N LEU A 20 2.55 5.69 -14.76
CA LEU A 20 3.74 5.84 -15.60
C LEU A 20 3.58 5.12 -16.96
N CYS A 21 2.94 3.96 -16.99
CA CYS A 21 2.64 3.28 -18.24
C CYS A 21 1.71 4.12 -19.13
N ASP A 22 0.69 4.72 -18.55
CA ASP A 22 -0.25 5.59 -19.29
C ASP A 22 0.42 6.85 -19.82
N GLU A 23 1.26 7.51 -19.00
CA GLU A 23 1.91 8.77 -19.37
C GLU A 23 3.10 8.62 -20.32
N LEU A 24 3.85 7.53 -20.21
CA LEU A 24 5.12 7.32 -20.93
C LEU A 24 5.07 6.17 -21.94
N ASN A 25 3.90 5.55 -22.12
CA ASN A 25 3.71 4.39 -23.00
C ASN A 25 4.71 3.25 -22.68
N LEU A 26 4.81 2.87 -21.40
CA LEU A 26 5.68 1.81 -20.93
C LEU A 26 4.95 0.48 -20.85
N VAL A 27 5.69 -0.62 -20.98
CA VAL A 27 5.21 -1.97 -20.69
C VAL A 27 5.57 -2.34 -19.24
N LEU A 28 4.59 -2.86 -18.51
CA LEU A 28 4.74 -3.24 -17.11
C LEU A 28 5.25 -4.67 -16.97
N TYR A 29 6.29 -4.83 -16.14
CA TYR A 29 6.79 -6.13 -15.65
C TYR A 29 6.81 -6.14 -14.13
N ASP A 30 6.42 -7.24 -13.50
CA ASP A 30 6.38 -7.39 -12.04
C ASP A 30 7.10 -8.65 -11.59
N ASN A 31 8.28 -8.50 -10.97
CA ASN A 31 9.13 -9.56 -10.45
C ASN A 31 9.54 -10.64 -11.48
N GLU A 32 9.59 -10.30 -12.75
CA GLU A 32 10.06 -11.18 -13.82
C GLU A 32 11.59 -11.23 -13.86
N ASP A 33 12.15 -12.24 -14.53
CA ASP A 33 13.59 -12.28 -14.78
C ASP A 33 13.95 -11.27 -15.88
N GLU A 34 14.90 -10.39 -15.61
CA GLU A 34 15.40 -9.37 -16.58
C GLU A 34 15.78 -9.97 -17.93
N LYS A 35 16.28 -11.22 -17.94
CA LYS A 35 16.67 -11.94 -19.17
C LYS A 35 15.49 -12.26 -20.08
N THR A 36 14.27 -12.25 -19.55
CA THR A 36 13.03 -12.49 -20.30
C THR A 36 12.41 -11.21 -20.84
N ILE A 37 12.94 -10.04 -20.45
CA ILE A 37 12.41 -8.74 -20.86
C ILE A 37 12.97 -8.35 -22.20
N ASP A 38 12.13 -8.37 -23.23
CA ASP A 38 12.48 -8.11 -24.64
C ASP A 38 12.11 -6.70 -25.12
N LYS A 39 11.60 -5.84 -24.25
CA LYS A 39 11.14 -4.47 -24.59
C LYS A 39 12.14 -3.41 -24.14
N ASP A 40 12.15 -2.28 -24.88
CA ASP A 40 13.00 -1.12 -24.57
C ASP A 40 12.30 -0.05 -23.73
N ASN A 41 10.97 0.01 -23.79
CA ASN A 41 10.17 0.96 -23.03
C ASN A 41 9.41 0.21 -21.94
N ILE A 42 10.01 0.13 -20.75
CA ILE A 42 9.49 -0.68 -19.65
C ILE A 42 9.52 0.04 -18.30
N ILE A 43 8.62 -0.38 -17.42
CA ILE A 43 8.77 -0.25 -15.98
C ILE A 43 8.74 -1.64 -15.36
N HIS A 44 9.83 -1.99 -14.67
CA HIS A 44 10.00 -3.29 -14.04
C HIS A 44 10.03 -3.13 -12.52
N LYS A 45 9.03 -3.69 -11.84
CA LYS A 45 9.00 -3.73 -10.39
C LYS A 45 9.74 -4.95 -9.88
N VAL A 46 10.64 -4.72 -8.93
CA VAL A 46 11.40 -5.78 -8.23
C VAL A 46 11.29 -5.57 -6.73
N SER A 47 10.93 -6.63 -6.01
CA SER A 47 10.86 -6.64 -4.56
C SER A 47 12.06 -7.28 -3.87
N LYS A 48 12.96 -7.90 -4.65
CA LYS A 48 14.17 -8.62 -4.16
C LYS A 48 15.43 -7.97 -4.73
N ASN A 49 16.57 -8.17 -4.07
CA ASN A 49 17.88 -7.63 -4.49
C ASN A 49 18.53 -8.43 -5.64
N ASN A 50 17.76 -8.85 -6.63
CA ASN A 50 18.27 -9.61 -7.77
C ASN A 50 17.96 -8.87 -9.07
N TYR A 51 18.74 -7.81 -9.33
CA TYR A 51 18.63 -6.96 -10.52
C TYR A 51 20.02 -6.49 -10.97
N ASP A 52 20.19 -6.32 -12.27
CA ASP A 52 21.39 -5.69 -12.86
C ASP A 52 21.10 -4.21 -13.12
N LEU A 53 21.72 -3.33 -12.34
CA LEU A 53 21.56 -1.87 -12.51
C LEU A 53 21.94 -1.37 -13.88
N ASN A 54 22.86 -2.04 -14.60
CA ASN A 54 23.28 -1.64 -15.93
C ASN A 54 22.19 -1.86 -16.99
N PHE A 55 21.17 -2.64 -16.67
CA PHE A 55 20.03 -2.87 -17.56
C PHE A 55 19.07 -1.69 -17.62
N TYR A 56 19.06 -0.81 -16.61
CA TYR A 56 18.06 0.25 -16.43
C TYR A 56 18.64 1.65 -16.63
N ASP A 57 17.85 2.53 -17.27
CA ASP A 57 18.20 3.94 -17.46
C ASP A 57 17.89 4.77 -16.21
N LYS A 58 16.85 4.38 -15.46
CA LYS A 58 16.34 5.10 -14.29
C LYS A 58 15.96 4.16 -13.17
N VAL A 59 16.12 4.60 -11.93
CA VAL A 59 15.74 3.85 -10.72
C VAL A 59 14.81 4.70 -9.87
N ILE A 60 13.66 4.14 -9.52
CA ILE A 60 12.71 4.71 -8.55
C ILE A 60 12.65 3.77 -7.35
N ILE A 61 12.81 4.31 -6.16
CA ILE A 61 12.68 3.57 -4.90
C ILE A 61 11.39 4.04 -4.23
N LEU A 62 10.48 3.10 -3.97
CA LEU A 62 9.19 3.39 -3.34
C LEU A 62 9.04 2.57 -2.06
N TYR A 63 8.86 3.26 -0.96
CA TYR A 63 8.60 2.66 0.35
C TYR A 63 7.44 3.38 1.07
N ARG A 64 7.05 2.88 2.23
CA ARG A 64 6.01 3.48 3.05
C ARG A 64 6.55 3.81 4.43
N GLU A 65 6.33 5.03 4.91
CA GLU A 65 6.78 5.44 6.24
C GLU A 65 5.92 4.81 7.33
N ASN A 66 4.61 4.78 7.13
CA ASN A 66 3.69 4.11 8.05
C ASN A 66 3.66 2.59 7.80
N THR A 67 4.62 1.87 8.36
CA THR A 67 4.75 0.42 8.23
C THR A 67 3.63 -0.36 8.92
N MET A 68 2.99 0.22 9.93
CA MET A 68 1.82 -0.39 10.56
C MET A 68 0.64 -0.45 9.60
N ASP A 69 0.35 0.63 8.90
CA ASP A 69 -0.66 0.65 7.85
C ASP A 69 -0.34 -0.31 6.71
N GLN A 70 0.94 -0.41 6.36
CA GLN A 70 1.42 -1.36 5.37
C GLN A 70 1.13 -2.80 5.82
N ALA A 71 1.44 -3.13 7.06
CA ALA A 71 1.21 -4.45 7.67
C ALA A 71 -0.28 -4.79 7.73
N ILE A 72 -1.11 -3.90 8.26
CA ILE A 72 -2.57 -4.08 8.32
C ILE A 72 -3.13 -4.30 6.91
N SER A 73 -2.69 -3.49 5.93
CA SER A 73 -3.12 -3.63 4.55
C SER A 73 -2.75 -4.98 3.94
N ASN A 74 -1.58 -5.53 4.30
CA ASN A 74 -1.11 -6.81 3.80
C ASN A 74 -1.91 -7.97 4.40
N VAL A 75 -2.04 -8.01 5.72
CA VAL A 75 -2.80 -9.06 6.43
C VAL A 75 -4.26 -9.06 5.96
N TYR A 76 -4.85 -7.86 5.78
CA TYR A 76 -6.21 -7.74 5.28
C TYR A 76 -6.36 -8.24 3.84
N ALA A 77 -5.43 -7.91 2.95
CA ALA A 77 -5.45 -8.39 1.57
C ALA A 77 -5.34 -9.93 1.50
N ASN A 78 -4.54 -10.53 2.36
CA ASN A 78 -4.44 -11.98 2.51
C ASN A 78 -5.76 -12.59 3.02
N TYR A 79 -6.38 -11.97 4.00
CA TYR A 79 -7.65 -12.42 4.59
C TYR A 79 -8.77 -12.45 3.56
N ILE A 80 -8.94 -11.38 2.79
CA ILE A 80 -9.98 -11.29 1.76
C ILE A 80 -9.58 -11.94 0.42
N LYS A 81 -8.32 -12.43 0.29
CA LYS A 81 -7.73 -12.97 -0.94
C LYS A 81 -7.82 -12.01 -2.14
N LYS A 82 -7.77 -10.70 -1.89
CA LYS A 82 -7.79 -9.63 -2.90
C LYS A 82 -6.58 -8.73 -2.73
N TRP A 83 -5.67 -8.78 -3.71
CA TRP A 83 -4.43 -8.02 -3.70
C TRP A 83 -4.52 -6.69 -4.46
N HIS A 84 -5.38 -6.64 -5.47
CA HIS A 84 -5.60 -5.47 -6.31
C HIS A 84 -7.08 -5.14 -6.36
N HIS A 85 -7.41 -3.85 -6.35
CA HIS A 85 -8.76 -3.36 -6.43
C HIS A 85 -9.07 -2.95 -7.86
N SER A 86 -10.03 -3.59 -8.50
CA SER A 86 -10.77 -2.98 -9.59
C SER A 86 -11.83 -2.03 -9.00
N GLU A 87 -12.15 -0.96 -9.69
CA GLU A 87 -13.12 0.06 -9.25
C GLU A 87 -14.50 -0.52 -8.88
N ASP A 88 -14.83 -1.70 -9.40
CA ASP A 88 -16.15 -2.35 -9.26
C ASP A 88 -16.42 -3.02 -7.90
N ASN A 89 -15.45 -3.02 -6.95
CA ASN A 89 -15.56 -3.75 -5.69
C ASN A 89 -15.29 -2.89 -4.44
N LEU A 90 -15.61 -1.62 -4.46
CA LEU A 90 -15.34 -0.70 -3.35
C LEU A 90 -16.25 -0.90 -2.13
N ASP A 91 -17.43 -1.49 -2.30
CA ASP A 91 -18.46 -1.58 -1.26
C ASP A 91 -18.13 -2.53 -0.08
N GLY A 92 -17.15 -3.41 -0.24
CA GLY A 92 -16.76 -4.38 0.80
C GLY A 92 -15.57 -3.97 1.67
N PHE A 93 -14.97 -2.79 1.46
CA PHE A 93 -13.70 -2.40 2.07
C PHE A 93 -13.80 -1.46 3.27
N TYR A 94 -14.99 -1.03 3.66
CA TYR A 94 -15.17 0.08 4.58
C TYR A 94 -15.14 -0.29 6.06
N GLU A 95 -15.20 -1.57 6.40
CA GLU A 95 -15.16 -2.03 7.78
C GLU A 95 -14.05 -3.06 7.98
N LEU A 96 -12.82 -2.58 8.20
CA LEU A 96 -11.84 -3.37 8.93
C LEU A 96 -12.43 -3.58 10.32
N ASP A 97 -13.04 -4.76 10.54
CA ASP A 97 -13.64 -5.10 11.80
C ASP A 97 -12.53 -5.10 12.88
N LEU A 98 -12.79 -4.46 14.00
CA LEU A 98 -11.91 -4.51 15.16
C LEU A 98 -11.60 -5.97 15.55
N LYS A 99 -12.56 -6.86 15.36
CA LYS A 99 -12.37 -8.29 15.54
C LYS A 99 -11.27 -8.84 14.61
N PHE A 100 -11.26 -8.45 13.34
CA PHE A 100 -10.21 -8.85 12.41
C PHE A 100 -8.82 -8.43 12.93
N MET A 101 -8.67 -7.20 13.40
CA MET A 101 -7.40 -6.70 13.91
C MET A 101 -6.95 -7.44 15.18
N ILE A 102 -7.88 -7.76 16.08
CA ILE A 102 -7.60 -8.54 17.29
C ILE A 102 -7.19 -9.97 16.92
N ASP A 103 -7.95 -10.62 16.06
CA ASP A 103 -7.69 -12.01 15.66
C ASP A 103 -6.37 -12.15 14.89
N ASN A 104 -5.90 -11.08 14.24
CA ASN A 104 -4.68 -11.06 13.43
C ASN A 104 -3.56 -10.19 14.00
N GLU A 105 -3.64 -9.78 15.26
CA GLU A 105 -2.66 -8.88 15.91
C GLU A 105 -1.22 -9.36 15.75
N LYS A 106 -0.97 -10.65 16.00
CA LYS A 106 0.36 -11.24 15.89
C LYS A 106 0.92 -11.15 14.46
N ASP A 107 0.10 -11.42 13.47
CA ASP A 107 0.52 -11.38 12.08
C ASP A 107 0.78 -9.94 11.63
N ILE A 108 -0.06 -8.99 12.07
CA ILE A 108 0.14 -7.56 11.81
C ILE A 108 1.49 -7.09 12.37
N LEU A 109 1.81 -7.46 13.62
CA LEU A 109 3.08 -7.08 14.26
C LEU A 109 4.28 -7.73 13.57
N ASN A 110 4.18 -9.00 13.20
CA ASN A 110 5.24 -9.69 12.45
C ASN A 110 5.50 -9.02 11.09
N TYR A 111 4.46 -8.70 10.32
CA TYR A 111 4.62 -8.00 9.06
C TYR A 111 5.17 -6.59 9.24
N LYS A 112 4.75 -5.88 10.29
CA LYS A 112 5.32 -4.57 10.61
C LYS A 112 6.84 -4.65 10.79
N GLU A 113 7.34 -5.61 11.57
CA GLU A 113 8.78 -5.79 11.77
C GLU A 113 9.52 -6.09 10.46
N VAL A 114 8.93 -6.92 9.59
CA VAL A 114 9.48 -7.21 8.26
C VAL A 114 9.55 -5.94 7.41
N TYR A 115 8.49 -5.13 7.42
CA TYR A 115 8.44 -3.89 6.63
C TYR A 115 9.34 -2.80 7.19
N ASP A 116 9.49 -2.69 8.51
CA ASP A 116 10.48 -1.79 9.13
C ASP A 116 11.88 -2.08 8.57
N LYS A 117 12.31 -3.34 8.62
CA LYS A 117 13.62 -3.76 8.11
C LYS A 117 13.77 -3.53 6.60
N HIS A 118 12.75 -3.88 5.82
CA HIS A 118 12.79 -3.72 4.36
C HIS A 118 12.81 -2.25 3.95
N ASN A 119 11.95 -1.43 4.56
CA ASN A 119 11.91 0.00 4.25
C ASN A 119 13.18 0.72 4.69
N ASP A 120 13.81 0.31 5.80
CA ASP A 120 15.11 0.83 6.20
C ASP A 120 16.21 0.51 5.18
N ILE A 121 16.20 -0.70 4.60
CA ILE A 121 17.12 -1.03 3.51
C ILE A 121 16.89 -0.08 2.33
N LEU A 122 15.64 0.08 1.87
CA LEU A 122 15.29 0.94 0.73
C LEU A 122 15.65 2.41 0.98
N LYS A 123 15.41 2.93 2.18
CA LYS A 123 15.80 4.29 2.58
C LYS A 123 17.30 4.54 2.48
N ASN A 124 18.11 3.54 2.79
CA ASN A 124 19.56 3.66 2.83
C ASN A 124 20.24 3.38 1.49
N LEU A 125 19.53 2.88 0.47
CA LEU A 125 20.10 2.74 -0.86
C LEU A 125 20.49 4.11 -1.42
N ASN A 126 21.71 4.22 -1.92
CA ASN A 126 22.17 5.45 -2.60
C ASN A 126 21.97 5.34 -4.12
N LEU A 127 20.71 5.19 -4.55
CA LEU A 127 20.32 4.96 -5.94
C LEU A 127 19.11 5.83 -6.30
N GLY A 128 19.05 6.28 -7.54
CA GLY A 128 17.86 6.86 -8.16
C GLY A 128 17.12 7.94 -7.36
N VAL A 129 15.80 7.99 -7.53
CA VAL A 129 14.91 8.87 -6.78
C VAL A 129 14.14 8.09 -5.74
N LYS A 130 14.02 8.64 -4.54
CA LYS A 130 13.26 8.04 -3.43
C LYS A 130 11.91 8.72 -3.28
N LEU A 131 10.88 7.91 -3.14
CA LEU A 131 9.50 8.34 -2.93
C LEU A 131 8.90 7.55 -1.79
N THR A 132 8.00 8.17 -1.07
CA THR A 132 7.17 7.47 -0.09
C THR A 132 5.74 7.34 -0.59
N TYR A 133 5.02 6.35 -0.08
CA TYR A 133 3.58 6.26 -0.27
C TYR A 133 2.89 7.58 0.13
N GLU A 134 3.37 8.18 1.20
CA GLU A 134 2.86 9.42 1.78
C GLU A 134 3.07 10.59 0.81
N ASN A 135 4.26 10.73 0.20
CA ASN A 135 4.51 11.77 -0.81
C ASN A 135 3.55 11.67 -1.99
N ILE A 136 3.26 10.44 -2.45
CA ILE A 136 2.41 10.22 -3.64
C ILE A 136 0.94 10.40 -3.31
N PHE A 137 0.45 9.78 -2.22
CA PHE A 137 -0.97 9.59 -1.98
C PHE A 137 -1.56 10.46 -0.87
N ILE A 138 -0.73 11.09 -0.04
CA ILE A 138 -1.16 11.94 1.06
C ILE A 138 -0.81 13.40 0.78
N GLU A 139 0.46 13.69 0.52
CA GLU A 139 1.00 15.03 0.37
C GLU A 139 0.87 15.59 -1.05
N ASN A 140 0.68 14.72 -2.06
CA ASN A 140 0.63 15.04 -3.49
C ASN A 140 1.93 15.65 -4.07
N SER A 141 3.04 15.55 -3.37
CA SER A 141 4.35 16.04 -3.82
C SER A 141 5.08 15.07 -4.76
N GLY A 142 4.70 13.79 -4.72
CA GLY A 142 5.41 12.73 -5.43
C GLY A 142 5.35 12.86 -6.95
N GLN A 143 4.27 13.36 -7.52
CA GLN A 143 4.15 13.56 -8.97
C GLN A 143 5.21 14.53 -9.49
N GLU A 144 5.37 15.68 -8.89
CA GLU A 144 6.34 16.70 -9.30
C GLU A 144 7.79 16.16 -9.22
N ILE A 145 8.09 15.40 -8.18
CA ILE A 145 9.40 14.77 -8.00
C ILE A 145 9.69 13.81 -9.17
N ILE A 146 8.71 12.99 -9.56
CA ILE A 146 8.86 12.02 -10.66
C ILE A 146 8.97 12.72 -12.00
N GLU A 147 8.11 13.69 -12.29
CA GLU A 147 8.14 14.47 -13.51
C GLU A 147 9.52 15.10 -13.73
N LYS A 148 10.07 15.72 -12.70
CA LYS A 148 11.40 16.30 -12.72
C LYS A 148 12.51 15.26 -12.94
N TYR A 149 12.42 14.13 -12.23
CA TYR A 149 13.45 13.08 -12.33
C TYR A 149 13.46 12.38 -13.68
N LEU A 150 12.28 12.11 -14.26
CA LEU A 150 12.16 11.46 -15.56
C LEU A 150 12.15 12.45 -16.72
N ASN A 151 12.15 13.76 -16.44
CA ASN A 151 12.14 14.85 -17.43
C ASN A 151 10.93 14.78 -18.39
N PHE A 152 9.73 14.71 -17.82
CA PHE A 152 8.47 14.78 -18.57
C PHE A 152 7.44 15.63 -17.82
N LYS A 153 6.33 15.94 -18.49
CA LYS A 153 5.19 16.61 -17.89
C LYS A 153 3.95 15.74 -18.08
N ALA A 154 3.36 15.31 -16.99
CA ALA A 154 2.19 14.45 -17.04
C ALA A 154 0.93 15.22 -17.49
N VAL A 155 0.07 14.53 -18.22
CA VAL A 155 -1.26 15.01 -18.62
C VAL A 155 -2.29 14.64 -17.55
N LYS A 156 -2.20 13.43 -17.00
CA LYS A 156 -3.11 12.93 -15.96
C LYS A 156 -2.49 13.08 -14.58
N SER A 157 -3.31 13.44 -13.61
CA SER A 157 -2.86 13.48 -12.23
C SER A 157 -2.66 12.06 -11.67
N LEU A 158 -1.48 11.82 -11.07
CA LEU A 158 -1.19 10.60 -10.32
C LEU A 158 -2.20 10.39 -9.18
N HIS A 159 -2.74 11.47 -8.65
CA HIS A 159 -3.74 11.45 -7.59
C HIS A 159 -5.04 10.73 -7.98
N ASN A 160 -5.41 10.75 -9.26
CA ASN A 160 -6.60 10.08 -9.76
C ASN A 160 -6.47 8.55 -9.76
N HIS A 161 -5.25 8.03 -9.67
CA HIS A 161 -4.96 6.59 -9.54
C HIS A 161 -5.01 6.09 -8.08
N LYS A 162 -5.50 6.91 -7.14
CA LYS A 162 -5.67 6.51 -5.73
C LYS A 162 -6.71 5.41 -5.58
N ASN A 163 -6.29 4.31 -5.01
CA ASN A 163 -7.20 3.40 -4.34
C ASN A 163 -7.70 4.07 -3.05
N LYS A 164 -8.96 4.48 -3.05
CA LYS A 164 -9.60 5.23 -1.94
C LYS A 164 -9.83 4.35 -0.70
N LEU A 165 -8.81 3.79 -0.11
CA LEU A 165 -8.93 3.19 1.22
C LEU A 165 -8.66 4.27 2.27
N ARG A 166 -9.71 4.80 2.86
CA ARG A 166 -9.61 5.65 4.06
C ARG A 166 -9.21 4.77 5.25
N LYS A 167 -7.92 4.78 5.58
CA LYS A 167 -7.34 3.99 6.68
C LYS A 167 -6.97 4.83 7.89
N ASP A 168 -7.19 6.12 7.85
CA ASP A 168 -6.65 7.07 8.83
C ASP A 168 -7.08 6.75 10.26
N ASN A 169 -8.25 6.12 10.44
CA ASN A 169 -8.74 5.75 11.76
C ASN A 169 -8.30 4.35 12.23
N ILE A 170 -7.91 3.45 11.33
CA ILE A 170 -7.69 2.05 11.66
C ILE A 170 -6.40 1.86 12.44
N THR A 171 -5.33 2.49 11.99
CA THR A 171 -4.03 2.45 12.69
C THR A 171 -4.15 3.08 14.06
N TYR A 172 -4.87 4.20 14.18
CA TYR A 172 -5.14 4.84 15.46
C TYR A 172 -5.90 3.91 16.41
N PHE A 173 -6.95 3.22 15.94
CA PHE A 173 -7.68 2.23 16.74
C PHE A 173 -6.79 1.07 17.16
N PHE A 174 -5.94 0.55 16.26
CA PHE A 174 -5.05 -0.55 16.58
C PHE A 174 -4.10 -0.17 17.72
N TYR A 175 -3.42 0.98 17.62
CA TYR A 175 -2.47 1.43 18.64
C TYR A 175 -3.14 1.74 19.98
N ASN A 176 -4.28 2.43 19.96
CA ASN A 176 -4.88 2.94 21.19
C ASN A 176 -5.82 1.95 21.86
N TYR A 177 -6.44 1.04 21.12
CA TYR A 177 -7.50 0.18 21.63
C TYR A 177 -7.20 -1.31 21.57
N ILE A 178 -6.17 -1.75 20.85
CA ILE A 178 -5.84 -3.17 20.71
C ILE A 178 -4.46 -3.46 21.29
N LEU A 179 -3.46 -2.73 20.85
CA LEU A 179 -2.08 -2.93 21.28
C LEU A 179 -2.00 -2.66 22.79
N ASN A 180 -1.39 -3.58 23.53
CA ASN A 180 -1.20 -3.52 24.99
C ASN A 180 -2.44 -3.80 25.85
N LYS A 181 -3.57 -4.21 25.28
CA LYS A 181 -4.72 -4.65 26.07
C LYS A 181 -4.63 -6.14 26.43
N THR A 182 -5.12 -6.48 27.61
CA THR A 182 -5.28 -7.86 28.02
C THR A 182 -6.34 -8.57 27.18
N ASN A 183 -6.31 -9.90 27.11
CA ASN A 183 -7.32 -10.67 26.36
C ASN A 183 -8.74 -10.38 26.84
N LYS A 184 -8.93 -10.18 28.15
CA LYS A 184 -10.23 -9.84 28.73
C LYS A 184 -10.72 -8.47 28.23
N GLU A 185 -9.87 -7.45 28.21
CA GLU A 185 -10.24 -6.13 27.68
C GLU A 185 -10.58 -6.17 26.19
N LYS A 186 -9.89 -7.01 25.40
CA LYS A 186 -10.21 -7.24 23.98
C LYS A 186 -11.57 -7.91 23.79
N GLU A 187 -11.90 -8.90 24.61
CA GLU A 187 -13.20 -9.57 24.60
C GLU A 187 -14.34 -8.60 24.99
N ASP A 188 -14.15 -7.80 26.03
CA ASP A 188 -15.12 -6.78 26.46
C ASP A 188 -15.35 -5.72 25.36
N LEU A 189 -14.28 -5.32 24.66
CA LEU A 189 -14.39 -4.40 23.55
C LEU A 189 -15.19 -4.98 22.37
N ILE A 190 -14.95 -6.24 22.00
CA ILE A 190 -15.73 -6.95 20.97
C ILE A 190 -17.21 -7.01 21.35
N LYS A 191 -17.51 -7.31 22.62
CA LYS A 191 -18.88 -7.37 23.12
C LYS A 191 -19.57 -6.02 22.99
N THR A 192 -18.91 -4.95 23.42
CA THR A 192 -19.42 -3.58 23.34
C THR A 192 -19.75 -3.19 21.89
N ILE A 193 -18.87 -3.49 20.94
CA ILE A 193 -19.09 -3.18 19.51
C ILE A 193 -20.28 -3.95 18.96
N LYS A 194 -20.40 -5.24 19.30
CA LYS A 194 -21.58 -6.04 18.89
C LYS A 194 -22.89 -5.46 19.41
N GLU A 195 -22.90 -4.96 20.64
CA GLU A 195 -24.08 -4.33 21.22
C GLU A 195 -24.43 -2.99 20.55
N LEU A 196 -23.41 -2.16 20.24
CA LEU A 196 -23.61 -0.90 19.52
C LEU A 196 -24.16 -1.14 18.11
N ARG A 197 -23.60 -2.09 17.37
CA ARG A 197 -24.08 -2.44 16.02
C ARG A 197 -25.53 -2.96 16.04
N LYS A 198 -25.93 -3.75 17.04
CA LYS A 198 -27.33 -4.17 17.18
C LYS A 198 -28.26 -2.98 17.37
N LYS A 199 -27.86 -1.98 18.16
CA LYS A 199 -28.66 -0.75 18.37
C LYS A 199 -28.78 0.09 17.09
N GLU A 200 -27.71 0.22 16.30
CA GLU A 200 -27.76 0.93 15.03
C GLU A 200 -28.68 0.26 14.01
N ILE A 201 -28.65 -1.06 13.90
CA ILE A 201 -29.54 -1.82 13.01
C ILE A 201 -31.00 -1.63 13.41
N ILE A 202 -31.30 -1.65 14.71
CA ILE A 202 -32.67 -1.44 15.22
C ILE A 202 -33.14 0.00 14.91
N ASN A 203 -32.29 1.00 15.14
CA ASN A 203 -32.65 2.40 14.86
C ASN A 203 -32.87 2.66 13.36
N ASN A 204 -32.08 2.06 12.48
CA ASN A 204 -32.24 2.19 11.04
C ASN A 204 -33.46 1.43 10.48
N SER A 205 -33.95 0.41 11.18
CA SER A 205 -35.15 -0.34 10.81
C SER A 205 -36.46 0.32 11.26
N THR A 206 -36.41 1.22 12.27
CA THR A 206 -37.57 1.96 12.77
C THR A 206 -37.82 3.29 12.03
N HIS A 207 -36.91 3.70 11.12
CA HIS A 207 -37.05 4.90 10.29
C HIS A 207 -37.36 4.58 8.81
N ARG A 208 -37.79 3.36 8.51
CA ARG A 208 -38.35 2.95 7.21
C ARG A 208 -39.85 2.60 7.44
#